data_e2d607fb8d20e2f480c89dd2ffb838bc
#
_entry.id   e2d607fb8d20e2f480c89dd2ffb838bc
#
_cell.length_a   1.000
_cell.length_b   1.000
_cell.length_c   1.000
_cell.angle_alpha   90.00
_cell.angle_beta   90.00
_cell.angle_gamma   90.00
#
_symmetry.space_group_name_H-M   'P 1'
#
loop_
_entity.id
_entity.type
_entity.pdbx_description
1 polymer ?
#
loop_
_entity_poly.entity_id
_entity_poly.type
_entity_poly.pdbx_seq_one_letter_code
_entity_poly.pdbx_strand_id
1 'polypeptide(L)'
;MVPACPHCNCAAADDRGAHALLGMLASDDLDAAIAGGLLDAQPCPGCDASCNARLIAARDARRVALEARERHRARAARLQRRKAEREAARTPPATLASTVPALPVAAADALARALAKARERQSR
;
A
#
# COMPACT_ATOMS: atom_id res chain seq x y z
N MET A 1 31.71 14.26 17.89
CA MET A 1 31.09 14.76 19.13
C MET A 1 29.61 14.42 19.11
N VAL A 2 29.16 13.68 20.10
CA VAL A 2 27.74 13.29 20.17
C VAL A 2 26.96 14.48 20.74
N PRO A 3 25.89 14.94 20.11
CA PRO A 3 25.07 16.03 20.63
C PRO A 3 24.39 15.61 21.95
N ALA A 4 24.24 16.56 22.87
CA ALA A 4 23.44 16.34 24.06
C ALA A 4 21.94 16.20 23.71
N CYS A 5 21.21 15.46 24.54
CA CYS A 5 19.78 15.33 24.36
C CYS A 5 19.07 16.71 24.42
N PRO A 6 18.24 17.09 23.46
CA PRO A 6 17.59 18.39 23.45
C PRO A 6 16.55 18.58 24.56
N HIS A 7 16.12 17.52 25.21
CA HIS A 7 15.08 17.57 26.24
C HIS A 7 15.61 17.49 27.66
N CYS A 8 16.46 16.51 27.95
CA CYS A 8 17.01 16.31 29.30
C CYS A 8 18.48 16.71 29.42
N ASN A 9 19.08 17.19 28.33
CA ASN A 9 20.51 17.57 28.27
C ASN A 9 21.49 16.44 28.66
N CYS A 10 21.07 15.19 28.49
CA CYS A 10 21.90 14.02 28.68
C CYS A 10 23.13 14.10 27.76
N ALA A 11 24.33 14.02 28.35
CA ALA A 11 25.60 14.02 27.64
C ALA A 11 26.19 12.61 27.51
N ALA A 12 25.45 11.56 27.84
CA ALA A 12 25.88 10.18 27.69
C ALA A 12 26.26 9.86 26.24
N ALA A 13 27.29 9.04 26.06
CA ALA A 13 27.64 8.54 24.75
C ALA A 13 26.47 7.77 24.14
N ASP A 14 25.96 8.29 23.04
CA ASP A 14 24.81 7.71 22.33
C ASP A 14 25.29 7.17 20.98
N ASP A 15 25.78 5.95 20.99
CA ASP A 15 26.26 5.26 19.79
C ASP A 15 25.16 4.98 18.75
N ARG A 16 23.90 5.18 19.13
CA ARG A 16 22.72 4.83 18.31
C ARG A 16 22.00 6.04 17.73
N GLY A 17 22.47 7.24 17.97
CA GLY A 17 21.94 8.46 17.38
C GLY A 17 20.60 8.93 17.94
N ALA A 18 20.17 8.46 19.12
CA ALA A 18 18.88 8.83 19.72
C ALA A 18 18.76 10.34 19.96
N HIS A 19 19.82 11.00 20.41
CA HIS A 19 19.81 12.46 20.63
C HIS A 19 19.62 13.25 19.35
N ALA A 20 20.27 12.83 18.25
CA ALA A 20 20.10 13.46 16.94
C ALA A 20 18.65 13.28 16.42
N LEU A 21 18.09 12.08 16.57
CA LEU A 21 16.71 11.79 16.20
C LEU A 21 15.70 12.61 17.02
N LEU A 22 15.93 12.74 18.34
CA LEU A 22 15.10 13.58 19.20
C LEU A 22 15.16 15.06 18.79
N GLY A 23 16.34 15.54 18.36
CA GLY A 23 16.51 16.88 17.81
C GLY A 23 15.73 17.10 16.52
N MET A 24 15.77 16.16 15.60
CA MET A 24 15.00 16.21 14.36
C MET A 24 13.48 16.18 14.62
N LEU A 25 13.03 15.33 15.55
CA LEU A 25 11.63 15.28 15.98
C LEU A 25 11.18 16.56 16.68
N ALA A 26 12.04 17.20 17.46
CA ALA A 26 11.76 18.49 18.10
C ALA A 26 11.62 19.62 17.08
N SER A 27 12.30 19.52 15.95
CA SER A 27 12.20 20.46 14.83
C SER A 27 11.08 20.12 13.84
N ASP A 28 10.29 19.09 14.13
CA ASP A 28 9.24 18.55 13.25
C ASP A 28 9.76 18.08 11.87
N ASP A 29 11.05 17.75 11.80
CA ASP A 29 11.71 17.25 10.60
C ASP A 29 11.67 15.72 10.56
N LEU A 30 10.53 15.19 10.23
CA LEU A 30 10.27 13.76 10.23
C LEU A 30 11.02 13.03 9.12
N ASP A 31 11.16 13.65 7.96
CA ASP A 31 11.87 13.04 6.83
C ASP A 31 13.36 12.86 7.14
N ALA A 32 13.99 13.86 7.75
CA ALA A 32 15.35 13.73 8.24
C ALA A 32 15.47 12.65 9.33
N ALA A 33 14.50 12.57 10.25
CA ALA A 33 14.48 11.54 11.27
C ALA A 33 14.38 10.13 10.69
N ILE A 34 13.54 9.91 9.70
CA ILE A 34 13.41 8.62 8.99
C ILE A 34 14.72 8.28 8.26
N ALA A 35 15.28 9.24 7.54
CA ALA A 35 16.58 9.08 6.87
C ALA A 35 17.71 8.80 7.87
N GLY A 36 17.63 9.38 9.07
CA GLY A 36 18.58 9.18 10.17
C GLY A 36 18.41 7.87 10.94
N GLY A 37 17.46 7.02 10.57
CA GLY A 37 17.26 5.70 11.17
C GLY A 37 16.19 5.63 12.27
N LEU A 38 15.21 6.53 12.26
CA LEU A 38 14.11 6.54 13.24
C LEU A 38 13.41 5.18 13.37
N LEU A 39 13.22 4.46 12.26
CA LEU A 39 12.49 3.18 12.25
C LEU A 39 13.19 2.08 13.07
N ASP A 40 14.49 2.17 13.22
CA ASP A 40 15.31 1.24 13.99
C ASP A 40 15.86 1.86 15.28
N ALA A 41 15.31 3.01 15.68
CA ALA A 41 15.77 3.76 16.82
C ALA A 41 15.68 2.96 18.12
N GLN A 42 16.73 3.10 18.95
CA GLN A 42 16.81 2.49 20.26
C GLN A 42 16.90 3.60 21.33
N PRO A 43 16.33 3.39 22.52
CA PRO A 43 16.40 4.37 23.58
C PRO A 43 17.84 4.60 24.04
N CYS A 44 18.15 5.84 24.44
CA CYS A 44 19.41 6.18 25.09
C CYS A 44 19.36 5.78 26.58
N PRO A 45 20.31 4.97 27.06
CA PRO A 45 20.30 4.55 28.47
C PRO A 45 20.46 5.68 29.49
N GLY A 46 21.07 6.79 29.08
CA GLY A 46 21.29 7.95 29.93
C GLY A 46 20.19 8.99 29.92
N CYS A 47 19.24 8.87 28.98
CA CYS A 47 18.13 9.80 28.91
C CYS A 47 17.02 9.48 29.90
N ASP A 48 16.19 10.50 30.19
CA ASP A 48 14.97 10.33 30.97
C ASP A 48 13.97 9.42 30.27
N ALA A 49 13.14 8.76 31.04
CA ALA A 49 12.08 7.90 30.51
C ALA A 49 11.14 8.63 29.53
N SER A 50 10.89 9.92 29.77
CA SER A 50 10.06 10.76 28.89
C SER A 50 10.68 10.97 27.51
N CYS A 51 12.00 11.16 27.42
CA CYS A 51 12.73 11.30 26.16
C CYS A 51 12.65 9.99 25.35
N ASN A 52 12.94 8.89 25.99
CA ASN A 52 12.88 7.56 25.38
C ASN A 52 11.45 7.19 24.95
N ALA A 53 10.44 7.54 25.74
CA ALA A 53 9.04 7.34 25.39
C ALA A 53 8.64 8.12 24.13
N ARG A 54 9.10 9.36 23.97
CA ARG A 54 8.87 10.18 22.76
C ARG A 54 9.49 9.55 21.52
N LEU A 55 10.73 9.09 21.63
CA LEU A 55 11.45 8.47 20.53
C LEU A 55 10.75 7.18 20.09
N ILE A 56 10.43 6.32 21.03
CA ILE A 56 9.76 5.03 20.77
C ILE A 56 8.35 5.26 20.19
N ALA A 57 7.57 6.20 20.75
CA ALA A 57 6.24 6.53 20.23
C ALA A 57 6.30 7.03 18.79
N ALA A 58 7.26 7.89 18.45
CA ALA A 58 7.44 8.38 17.08
C ALA A 58 7.84 7.24 16.12
N ARG A 59 8.78 6.37 16.54
CA ARG A 59 9.18 5.19 15.78
C ARG A 59 7.99 4.27 15.49
N ASP A 60 7.26 3.92 16.52
CA ASP A 60 6.18 2.93 16.43
C ASP A 60 5.00 3.48 15.62
N ALA A 61 4.65 4.75 15.77
CA ALA A 61 3.64 5.42 14.94
C ALA A 61 4.00 5.37 13.46
N ARG A 62 5.28 5.57 13.11
CA ARG A 62 5.74 5.48 11.71
C ARG A 62 5.74 4.06 11.18
N ARG A 63 6.15 3.09 11.96
CA ARG A 63 6.06 1.67 11.58
C ARG A 63 4.63 1.28 11.24
N VAL A 64 3.68 1.62 12.11
CA VAL A 64 2.25 1.34 11.89
C VAL A 64 1.74 2.01 10.61
N ALA A 65 2.10 3.29 10.38
CA ALA A 65 1.69 4.01 9.19
C ALA A 65 2.26 3.39 7.89
N LEU A 66 3.53 2.99 7.90
CA LEU A 66 4.17 2.34 6.75
C LEU A 66 3.56 0.96 6.46
N GLU A 67 3.31 0.16 7.48
CA GLU A 67 2.63 -1.13 7.33
C GLU A 67 1.20 -0.97 6.77
N ALA A 68 0.46 0.02 7.23
CA ALA A 68 -0.87 0.32 6.69
C ALA A 68 -0.80 0.70 5.21
N ARG A 69 0.19 1.52 4.83
CA ARG A 69 0.44 1.90 3.43
C ARG A 69 0.77 0.69 2.57
N GLU A 70 1.62 -0.22 3.05
CA GLU A 70 1.97 -1.44 2.32
C GLU A 70 0.77 -2.39 2.16
N ARG A 71 -0.04 -2.56 3.21
CA ARG A 71 -1.29 -3.32 3.11
C ARG A 71 -2.24 -2.74 2.06
N HIS A 72 -2.37 -1.40 2.03
CA HIS A 72 -3.19 -0.71 1.04
C HIS A 72 -2.68 -0.93 -0.39
N ARG A 73 -1.38 -0.76 -0.61
CA ARG A 73 -0.74 -1.01 -1.91
C ARG A 73 -0.91 -2.45 -2.38
N ALA A 74 -0.68 -3.42 -1.50
CA ALA A 74 -0.85 -4.84 -1.81
C ALA A 74 -2.29 -5.16 -2.18
N ARG A 75 -3.26 -4.58 -1.46
CA ARG A 75 -4.69 -4.73 -1.81
C ARG A 75 -5.00 -4.13 -3.17
N ALA A 76 -4.55 -2.92 -3.44
CA ALA A 76 -4.75 -2.26 -4.73
C ALA A 76 -4.17 -3.09 -5.89
N ALA A 77 -2.95 -3.61 -5.74
CA ALA A 77 -2.30 -4.46 -6.73
C ALA A 77 -3.11 -5.75 -6.99
N ARG A 78 -3.61 -6.40 -5.93
CA ARG A 78 -4.48 -7.58 -6.09
C ARG A 78 -5.76 -7.27 -6.85
N LEU A 79 -6.41 -6.15 -6.55
CA LEU A 79 -7.63 -5.74 -7.24
C LEU A 79 -7.37 -5.43 -8.72
N GLN A 80 -6.26 -4.77 -9.04
CA GLN A 80 -5.85 -4.51 -10.41
C GLN A 80 -5.60 -5.79 -11.20
N ARG A 81 -4.87 -6.76 -10.62
CA ARG A 81 -4.66 -8.07 -11.27
C ARG A 81 -5.99 -8.78 -11.55
N ARG A 82 -6.88 -8.85 -10.57
CA ARG A 82 -8.19 -9.48 -10.74
C ARG A 82 -9.05 -8.79 -11.79
N LYS A 83 -8.93 -7.46 -11.91
CA LYS A 83 -9.60 -6.69 -12.95
C LYS A 83 -9.02 -7.06 -14.33
N ALA A 84 -7.71 -7.04 -14.47
CA ALA A 84 -7.03 -7.40 -15.72
C ALA A 84 -7.33 -8.84 -16.16
N GLU A 85 -7.33 -9.79 -15.23
CA GLU A 85 -7.70 -11.19 -15.50
C GLU A 85 -9.14 -11.32 -16.02
N ARG A 86 -10.08 -10.59 -15.41
CA ARG A 86 -11.48 -10.58 -15.87
C ARG A 86 -11.63 -9.94 -17.24
N GLU A 87 -10.91 -8.87 -17.52
CA GLU A 87 -10.91 -8.23 -18.83
C GLU A 87 -10.29 -9.13 -19.90
N ALA A 88 -9.17 -9.77 -19.59
CA ALA A 88 -8.53 -10.74 -20.47
C ALA A 88 -9.44 -11.95 -20.77
N ALA A 89 -10.17 -12.45 -19.77
CA ALA A 89 -11.12 -13.54 -19.95
C ALA A 89 -12.34 -13.14 -20.79
N ARG A 90 -12.70 -11.87 -20.82
CA ARG A 90 -13.81 -11.35 -21.66
C ARG A 90 -13.41 -11.09 -23.10
N THR A 91 -12.14 -10.85 -23.36
CA THR A 91 -11.63 -10.58 -24.71
C THR A 91 -11.15 -11.88 -25.31
N PRO A 92 -11.87 -12.49 -26.27
CA PRO A 92 -11.41 -13.71 -26.92
C PRO A 92 -10.11 -13.38 -27.71
N PRO A 93 -9.10 -14.27 -27.67
CA PRO A 93 -7.89 -14.09 -28.49
C PRO A 93 -8.29 -14.01 -29.96
N ALA A 94 -7.73 -13.06 -30.70
CA ALA A 94 -8.03 -12.86 -32.13
C ALA A 94 -7.80 -14.12 -32.99
N THR A 95 -6.89 -15.00 -32.57
CA THR A 95 -6.61 -16.28 -33.23
C THR A 95 -7.69 -17.34 -33.02
N LEU A 96 -8.49 -17.26 -31.97
CA LEU A 96 -9.60 -18.18 -31.70
C LEU A 96 -10.91 -17.76 -32.38
N ALA A 97 -11.06 -16.49 -32.74
CA ALA A 97 -12.23 -15.98 -33.46
C ALA A 97 -12.38 -16.59 -34.87
N SER A 98 -11.26 -17.00 -35.49
CA SER A 98 -11.25 -17.64 -36.82
C SER A 98 -11.46 -19.17 -36.78
N THR A 99 -11.38 -19.79 -35.59
CA THR A 99 -11.46 -21.25 -35.41
C THR A 99 -12.70 -21.70 -34.64
N VAL A 100 -13.55 -20.77 -34.21
CA VAL A 100 -14.83 -21.11 -33.59
C VAL A 100 -15.73 -21.71 -34.67
N PRO A 101 -16.11 -22.99 -34.55
CA PRO A 101 -17.05 -23.60 -35.51
C PRO A 101 -18.35 -22.80 -35.50
N ALA A 102 -18.87 -22.54 -36.70
CA ALA A 102 -20.17 -21.89 -36.85
C ALA A 102 -21.23 -22.63 -36.03
N LEU A 103 -22.07 -21.91 -35.32
CA LEU A 103 -23.20 -22.50 -34.57
C LEU A 103 -24.03 -23.40 -35.50
N PRO A 104 -24.46 -24.58 -35.05
CA PRO A 104 -25.42 -25.37 -35.81
C PRO A 104 -26.63 -24.51 -36.20
N VAL A 105 -27.16 -24.71 -37.43
CA VAL A 105 -28.26 -23.91 -37.98
C VAL A 105 -29.44 -23.81 -37.00
N ALA A 106 -29.78 -24.91 -36.34
CA ALA A 106 -30.85 -24.92 -35.34
C ALA A 106 -30.58 -24.03 -34.12
N ALA A 107 -29.33 -23.96 -33.66
CA ALA A 107 -28.93 -23.08 -32.56
C ALA A 107 -28.91 -21.61 -32.99
N ALA A 108 -28.48 -21.31 -34.20
CA ALA A 108 -28.51 -19.97 -34.76
C ALA A 108 -29.94 -19.45 -34.90
N ASP A 109 -30.87 -20.29 -35.39
CA ASP A 109 -32.29 -19.96 -35.52
C ASP A 109 -32.95 -19.75 -34.15
N ALA A 110 -32.62 -20.55 -33.15
CA ALA A 110 -33.14 -20.38 -31.80
C ALA A 110 -32.65 -19.05 -31.17
N LEU A 111 -31.40 -18.71 -31.38
CA LEU A 111 -30.82 -17.44 -30.92
C LEU A 111 -31.46 -16.24 -31.61
N ALA A 112 -31.64 -16.31 -32.93
CA ALA A 112 -32.32 -15.25 -33.71
C ALA A 112 -33.75 -15.01 -33.24
N ARG A 113 -34.50 -16.06 -32.96
CA ARG A 113 -35.86 -15.99 -32.40
C ARG A 113 -35.89 -15.37 -30.99
N ALA A 114 -34.94 -15.75 -30.13
CA ALA A 114 -34.82 -15.20 -28.79
C ALA A 114 -34.51 -13.70 -28.82
N LEU A 115 -33.59 -13.27 -29.69
CA LEU A 115 -33.24 -11.86 -29.88
C LEU A 115 -34.41 -11.03 -30.46
N ALA A 116 -35.14 -11.56 -31.42
CA ALA A 116 -36.34 -10.91 -31.98
C ALA A 116 -37.39 -10.69 -30.89
N LYS A 117 -37.66 -11.70 -30.06
CA LYS A 117 -38.62 -11.62 -28.96
C LYS A 117 -38.18 -10.63 -27.87
N ALA A 118 -36.89 -10.55 -27.60
CA ALA A 118 -36.33 -9.57 -26.63
C ALA A 118 -36.50 -8.12 -27.15
N ARG A 119 -36.27 -7.88 -28.44
CA ARG A 119 -36.48 -6.56 -29.08
C ARG A 119 -37.96 -6.13 -29.07
N GLU A 120 -38.88 -7.04 -29.31
CA GLU A 120 -40.32 -6.74 -29.21
C GLU A 120 -40.75 -6.34 -27.81
N ARG A 121 -40.14 -6.94 -26.77
CA ARG A 121 -40.42 -6.56 -25.39
C ARG A 121 -39.86 -5.19 -25.01
N GLN A 122 -38.75 -4.78 -25.62
CA GLN A 122 -38.15 -3.46 -25.37
C GLN A 122 -38.86 -2.32 -26.12
N SER A 123 -39.60 -2.63 -27.20
CA SER A 123 -40.34 -1.65 -28.00
C SER A 123 -41.78 -1.38 -27.51
N ARG A 124 -42.23 -2.07 -26.49
CA ARG A 124 -43.50 -1.85 -25.80
C ARG A 124 -43.32 -1.02 -24.52
#